data_ebc00d02aa9c878936f57e92347c9c8a
#
_entry.id   ebc00d02aa9c878936f57e92347c9c8a
#
_cell.length_a   1.000
_cell.length_b   1.000
_cell.length_c   1.000
_cell.angle_alpha   90.00
_cell.angle_beta   90.00
_cell.angle_gamma   90.00
#
_symmetry.space_group_name_H-M   'P 1'
#
loop_
_entity.id
_entity.type
_entity.pdbx_description
1 polymer ?
#
loop_
_entity_poly.entity_id
_entity_poly.type
_entity_poly.pdbx_seq_one_letter_code
_entity_poly.pdbx_strand_id
1 'polypeptide(L)'
;MCIRDRVFIIINQNLFSVLLGKFYTKQEVGDFSQANNWNNKGHALITGMINGVTQPVLASVANDPQRQAAVFHKMLRFTAFISFPAMFGLSLISREFILIAITDKWLASARIMQLLCIWGAFIPINNLFSLLLVSRGRSSIFMFNSIALSVLQLITACISYPYGITTMIYLFVAINIGWLFVWYCFARREIPLTLFSILKDIAPYFLLAASLTIAAHYITSGITNLYLSLTIKVFFVASLY
;
A
#
# COMPACT_ATOMS: atom_id res chain seq x y z
N MET A 1 20.11 -6.38 3.81
CA MET A 1 19.64 -5.02 4.13
C MET A 1 20.60 -4.40 5.15
N CYS A 2 21.25 -3.30 4.81
CA CYS A 2 22.28 -2.70 5.69
C CYS A 2 21.60 -2.01 6.88
N ILE A 3 22.25 -2.00 8.07
CA ILE A 3 21.74 -1.32 9.27
C ILE A 3 21.40 0.14 8.95
N ARG A 4 22.22 0.79 8.12
CA ARG A 4 22.04 2.15 7.63
C ARG A 4 20.68 2.36 6.94
N ASP A 5 20.23 1.40 6.11
CA ASP A 5 18.96 1.51 5.38
C ASP A 5 17.75 1.49 6.34
N ARG A 6 17.83 0.63 7.37
CA ARG A 6 16.78 0.52 8.39
C ARG A 6 16.68 1.78 9.25
N VAL A 7 17.81 2.37 9.62
CA VAL A 7 17.85 3.63 10.39
C VAL A 7 17.20 4.77 9.59
N PHE A 8 17.51 4.89 8.30
CA PHE A 8 16.88 5.90 7.44
C PHE A 8 15.37 5.77 7.35
N ILE A 9 14.84 4.55 7.18
CA ILE A 9 13.40 4.30 7.12
C ILE A 9 12.72 4.72 8.44
N ILE A 10 13.32 4.36 9.59
CA ILE A 10 12.78 4.72 10.91
C ILE A 10 12.79 6.24 11.12
N ILE A 11 13.89 6.90 10.75
CA ILE A 11 14.00 8.37 10.86
C ILE A 11 12.92 9.03 9.99
N ASN A 12 12.73 8.57 8.77
CA ASN A 12 11.73 9.13 7.87
C ASN A 12 10.30 8.99 8.38
N GLN A 13 9.93 7.83 8.89
CA GLN A 13 8.61 7.60 9.48
C GLN A 13 8.37 8.51 10.70
N ASN A 14 9.39 8.70 11.53
CA ASN A 14 9.30 9.59 12.68
C ASN A 14 9.25 11.07 12.27
N LEU A 15 10.04 11.50 11.28
CA LEU A 15 10.00 12.87 10.76
C LEU A 15 8.62 13.23 10.21
N PHE A 16 7.99 12.32 9.47
CA PHE A 16 6.64 12.55 8.95
C PHE A 16 5.62 12.72 10.10
N SER A 17 5.70 11.88 11.12
CA SER A 17 4.85 11.99 12.32
C SER A 17 5.08 13.28 13.10
N VAL A 18 6.34 13.72 13.23
CA VAL A 18 6.71 14.99 13.89
C VAL A 18 6.16 16.18 13.09
N LEU A 19 6.27 16.14 11.75
CA LEU A 19 5.73 17.17 10.87
C LEU A 19 4.21 17.30 11.02
N LEU A 20 3.50 16.17 11.04
CA LEU A 20 2.07 16.16 11.30
C LEU A 20 1.73 16.79 12.67
N GLY A 21 2.49 16.41 13.70
CA GLY A 21 2.29 16.95 15.07
C GLY A 21 2.55 18.45 15.19
N LYS A 22 3.37 19.05 14.29
CA LYS A 22 3.65 20.49 14.26
C LYS A 22 2.56 21.28 13.54
N PHE A 23 1.98 20.74 12.47
CA PHE A 23 1.09 21.48 11.58
C PHE A 23 -0.40 21.20 11.82
N TYR A 24 -0.74 20.05 12.41
CA TYR A 24 -2.13 19.61 12.60
C TYR A 24 -2.49 19.49 14.08
N THR A 25 -3.78 19.46 14.37
CA THR A 25 -4.27 19.30 15.74
C THR A 25 -3.95 17.90 16.30
N LYS A 26 -3.87 17.79 17.63
CA LYS A 26 -3.64 16.48 18.28
C LYS A 26 -4.69 15.43 17.91
N GLN A 27 -5.93 15.86 17.66
CA GLN A 27 -7.01 14.98 17.24
C GLN A 27 -6.75 14.44 15.82
N GLU A 28 -6.45 15.31 14.84
CA GLU A 28 -6.18 14.91 13.46
C GLU A 28 -4.97 13.98 13.34
N VAL A 29 -3.91 14.27 14.10
CA VAL A 29 -2.71 13.39 14.16
C VAL A 29 -3.05 12.04 14.78
N GLY A 30 -3.90 12.04 15.81
CA GLY A 30 -4.41 10.82 16.42
C GLY A 30 -5.22 9.97 15.43
N ASP A 31 -6.16 10.60 14.72
CA ASP A 31 -6.99 9.94 13.70
C ASP A 31 -6.15 9.36 12.56
N PHE A 32 -5.16 10.11 12.07
CA PHE A 32 -4.22 9.62 11.06
C PHE A 32 -3.37 8.45 11.58
N SER A 33 -2.82 8.57 12.78
CA SER A 33 -1.96 7.54 13.38
C SER A 33 -2.73 6.23 13.57
N GLN A 34 -3.97 6.31 14.02
CA GLN A 34 -4.84 5.15 14.20
C GLN A 34 -5.17 4.47 12.86
N ALA A 35 -5.56 5.26 11.86
CA ALA A 35 -5.82 4.77 10.51
C ALA A 35 -4.58 4.11 9.87
N ASN A 36 -3.42 4.76 10.01
CA ASN A 36 -2.16 4.26 9.49
C ASN A 36 -1.68 2.99 10.18
N ASN A 37 -1.90 2.85 11.49
CA ASN A 37 -1.56 1.63 12.22
C ASN A 37 -2.34 0.41 11.70
N TRP A 38 -3.62 0.56 11.41
CA TRP A 38 -4.43 -0.53 10.87
C TRP A 38 -4.09 -0.84 9.41
N ASN A 39 -3.87 0.18 8.60
CA ASN A 39 -3.36 0.00 7.24
C ASN A 39 -2.02 -0.76 7.24
N ASN A 40 -1.09 -0.38 8.13
CA ASN A 40 0.21 -1.03 8.26
C ASN A 40 0.09 -2.49 8.68
N LYS A 41 -0.78 -2.81 9.64
CA LYS A 41 -1.04 -4.20 10.04
C LYS A 41 -1.60 -5.03 8.88
N GLY A 42 -2.54 -4.47 8.11
CA GLY A 42 -3.14 -5.13 6.96
C GLY A 42 -2.11 -5.53 5.90
N HIS A 43 -1.37 -4.56 5.37
CA HIS A 43 -0.39 -4.86 4.31
C HIS A 43 0.85 -5.59 4.83
N ALA A 44 1.24 -5.45 6.11
CA ALA A 44 2.42 -6.11 6.66
C ALA A 44 2.27 -7.64 6.69
N LEU A 45 1.06 -8.14 6.96
CA LEU A 45 0.77 -9.58 6.89
C LEU A 45 1.02 -10.11 5.47
N ILE A 46 0.49 -9.41 4.45
CA ILE A 46 0.63 -9.77 3.04
C ILE A 46 2.11 -9.69 2.63
N THR A 47 2.77 -8.59 2.96
CA THR A 47 4.18 -8.37 2.63
C THR A 47 5.09 -9.41 3.28
N GLY A 48 4.80 -9.80 4.53
CA GLY A 48 5.54 -10.84 5.24
C GLY A 48 5.47 -12.20 4.54
N MET A 49 4.27 -12.62 4.14
CA MET A 49 4.06 -13.87 3.39
C MET A 49 4.81 -13.86 2.06
N ILE A 50 4.72 -12.75 1.31
CA ILE A 50 5.35 -12.61 -0.01
C ILE A 50 6.87 -12.59 0.11
N ASN A 51 7.43 -11.86 1.07
CA ASN A 51 8.89 -11.74 1.26
C ASN A 51 9.54 -13.10 1.54
N GLY A 52 8.90 -13.94 2.35
CA GLY A 52 9.41 -15.26 2.70
C GLY A 52 9.66 -16.16 1.48
N VAL A 53 8.85 -16.00 0.43
CA VAL A 53 8.97 -16.79 -0.81
C VAL A 53 9.72 -16.05 -1.90
N THR A 54 9.44 -14.78 -2.10
CA THR A 54 9.93 -14.01 -3.25
C THR A 54 11.44 -13.75 -3.19
N GLN A 55 11.96 -13.40 -2.02
CA GLN A 55 13.36 -13.04 -1.89
C GLN A 55 14.31 -14.20 -2.26
N PRO A 56 14.18 -15.42 -1.72
CA PRO A 56 15.05 -16.53 -2.11
C PRO A 56 14.85 -16.94 -3.57
N VAL A 57 13.62 -16.91 -4.08
CA VAL A 57 13.33 -17.28 -5.47
C VAL A 57 13.93 -16.28 -6.46
N LEU A 58 13.81 -14.98 -6.24
CA LEU A 58 14.44 -13.96 -7.11
C LEU A 58 15.97 -14.02 -7.03
N ALA A 59 16.53 -14.32 -5.87
CA ALA A 59 17.97 -14.47 -5.72
C ALA A 59 18.53 -15.71 -6.45
N SER A 60 17.80 -16.83 -6.43
CA SER A 60 18.25 -18.07 -7.11
C SER A 60 18.32 -17.97 -8.63
N VAL A 61 17.56 -17.04 -9.24
CA VAL A 61 17.53 -16.79 -10.68
C VAL A 61 18.19 -15.47 -11.08
N ALA A 62 18.92 -14.83 -10.18
CA ALA A 62 19.52 -13.51 -10.42
C ALA A 62 20.52 -13.47 -11.57
N ASN A 63 21.15 -14.61 -11.92
CA ASN A 63 22.13 -14.71 -13.00
C ASN A 63 21.48 -14.77 -14.40
N ASP A 64 20.18 -15.04 -14.50
CA ASP A 64 19.44 -15.13 -15.76
C ASP A 64 18.32 -14.06 -15.78
N PRO A 65 18.52 -12.92 -16.49
CA PRO A 65 17.55 -11.84 -16.53
C PRO A 65 16.20 -12.24 -17.13
N GLN A 66 16.17 -13.15 -18.10
CA GLN A 66 14.93 -13.58 -18.75
C GLN A 66 14.11 -14.46 -17.81
N ARG A 67 14.77 -15.42 -17.16
CA ARG A 67 14.14 -16.29 -16.17
C ARG A 67 13.68 -15.49 -14.95
N GLN A 68 14.48 -14.51 -14.52
CA GLN A 68 14.11 -13.62 -13.40
C GLN A 68 12.89 -12.76 -13.75
N ALA A 69 12.77 -12.26 -14.98
CA ALA A 69 11.59 -11.54 -15.44
C ALA A 69 10.33 -12.42 -15.41
N ALA A 70 10.41 -13.66 -15.89
CA ALA A 70 9.30 -14.60 -15.85
C ALA A 70 8.84 -14.90 -14.42
N VAL A 71 9.79 -15.10 -13.50
CA VAL A 71 9.51 -15.29 -12.06
C VAL A 71 8.89 -14.02 -11.47
N PHE A 72 9.42 -12.85 -11.78
CA PHE A 72 8.91 -11.58 -11.30
C PHE A 72 7.44 -11.36 -11.72
N HIS A 73 7.08 -11.59 -12.98
CA HIS A 73 5.70 -11.53 -13.47
C HIS A 73 4.77 -12.48 -12.71
N LYS A 74 5.23 -13.71 -12.42
CA LYS A 74 4.45 -14.68 -11.64
C LYS A 74 4.21 -14.19 -10.21
N MET A 75 5.26 -13.67 -9.55
CA MET A 75 5.15 -13.11 -8.20
C MET A 75 4.28 -11.86 -8.17
N LEU A 76 4.36 -11.01 -9.21
CA LEU A 76 3.55 -9.80 -9.33
C LEU A 76 2.05 -10.12 -9.40
N ARG A 77 1.66 -11.10 -10.23
CA ARG A 77 0.28 -11.58 -10.33
C ARG A 77 -0.23 -12.14 -9.00
N PHE A 78 0.57 -12.99 -8.37
CA PHE A 78 0.23 -13.59 -7.07
C PHE A 78 0.06 -12.52 -5.98
N THR A 79 0.98 -11.53 -5.95
CA THR A 79 0.89 -10.41 -5.01
C THR A 79 -0.35 -9.56 -5.26
N ALA A 80 -0.63 -9.22 -6.50
CA ALA A 80 -1.82 -8.45 -6.88
C ALA A 80 -3.11 -9.19 -6.52
N PHE A 81 -3.17 -10.50 -6.80
CA PHE A 81 -4.30 -11.35 -6.46
C PHE A 81 -4.64 -11.35 -4.96
N ILE A 82 -3.66 -11.34 -4.07
CA ILE A 82 -3.91 -11.32 -2.62
C ILE A 82 -4.10 -9.90 -2.10
N SER A 83 -3.27 -8.95 -2.56
CA SER A 83 -3.20 -7.61 -1.97
C SER A 83 -4.43 -6.76 -2.23
N PHE A 84 -4.95 -6.76 -3.47
CA PHE A 84 -6.10 -5.92 -3.81
C PHE A 84 -7.37 -6.30 -3.04
N PRO A 85 -7.83 -7.56 -3.02
CA PRO A 85 -9.06 -7.88 -2.30
C PRO A 85 -8.92 -7.71 -0.80
N ALA A 86 -7.76 -8.02 -0.23
CA ALA A 86 -7.53 -7.88 1.20
C ALA A 86 -7.58 -6.41 1.64
N MET A 87 -6.87 -5.52 0.94
CA MET A 87 -6.78 -4.11 1.33
C MET A 87 -8.03 -3.31 0.91
N PHE A 88 -8.64 -3.62 -0.23
CA PHE A 88 -9.91 -3.01 -0.62
C PHE A 88 -11.07 -3.52 0.24
N GLY A 89 -11.04 -4.79 0.63
CA GLY A 89 -11.96 -5.34 1.63
C GLY A 89 -11.82 -4.61 2.98
N LEU A 90 -10.60 -4.39 3.45
CA LEU A 90 -10.33 -3.62 4.67
C LEU A 90 -10.79 -2.15 4.54
N SER A 91 -10.62 -1.53 3.37
CA SER A 91 -11.15 -0.20 3.06
C SER A 91 -12.68 -0.18 3.15
N LEU A 92 -13.35 -1.18 2.59
CA LEU A 92 -14.81 -1.29 2.56
C LEU A 92 -15.43 -1.42 3.96
N ILE A 93 -14.80 -2.20 4.84
CA ILE A 93 -15.29 -2.44 6.20
C ILE A 93 -14.73 -1.45 7.23
N SER A 94 -13.93 -0.47 6.83
CA SER A 94 -13.19 0.41 7.75
C SER A 94 -14.08 1.12 8.77
N ARG A 95 -15.29 1.55 8.36
CA ARG A 95 -16.25 2.20 9.26
C ARG A 95 -16.76 1.25 10.33
N GLU A 96 -17.27 0.11 9.92
CA GLU A 96 -17.79 -0.92 10.81
C GLU A 96 -16.69 -1.45 11.74
N PHE A 97 -15.51 -1.67 11.16
CA PHE A 97 -14.35 -2.12 11.92
C PHE A 97 -13.94 -1.14 13.03
N ILE A 98 -13.85 0.17 12.73
CA ILE A 98 -13.50 1.19 13.73
C ILE A 98 -14.55 1.28 14.82
N LEU A 99 -15.85 1.25 14.47
CA LEU A 99 -16.94 1.32 15.44
C LEU A 99 -16.99 0.11 16.36
N ILE A 100 -16.71 -1.09 15.86
CA ILE A 100 -16.76 -2.33 16.65
C ILE A 100 -15.47 -2.53 17.47
N ALA A 101 -14.30 -2.32 16.84
CA ALA A 101 -13.02 -2.67 17.43
C ALA A 101 -12.46 -1.57 18.35
N ILE A 102 -12.88 -0.31 18.16
CA ILE A 102 -12.29 0.82 18.88
C ILE A 102 -13.36 1.60 19.63
N THR A 103 -14.02 2.56 19.01
CA THR A 103 -15.17 3.36 19.53
C THR A 103 -15.57 4.43 18.51
N ASP A 104 -16.75 5.03 18.69
CA ASP A 104 -17.29 6.12 17.85
C ASP A 104 -16.37 7.36 17.81
N LYS A 105 -15.59 7.59 18.88
CA LYS A 105 -14.64 8.70 18.97
C LYS A 105 -13.65 8.76 17.79
N TRP A 106 -13.34 7.62 17.19
CA TRP A 106 -12.37 7.47 16.12
C TRP A 106 -13.01 7.36 14.73
N LEU A 107 -14.27 7.77 14.58
CA LEU A 107 -14.99 7.65 13.30
C LEU A 107 -14.31 8.45 12.17
N ALA A 108 -13.65 9.56 12.48
CA ALA A 108 -12.86 10.33 11.50
C ALA A 108 -11.70 9.51 10.93
N SER A 109 -11.06 8.65 11.75
CA SER A 109 -9.98 7.79 11.28
C SER A 109 -10.44 6.71 10.30
N ALA A 110 -11.73 6.33 10.27
CA ALA A 110 -12.26 5.38 9.31
C ALA A 110 -12.16 5.90 7.86
N ARG A 111 -12.45 7.19 7.61
CA ARG A 111 -12.30 7.81 6.29
C ARG A 111 -10.84 7.87 5.84
N ILE A 112 -9.96 8.20 6.78
CA ILE A 112 -8.51 8.21 6.53
C ILE A 112 -8.02 6.80 6.20
N MET A 113 -8.48 5.80 6.93
CA MET A 113 -8.15 4.39 6.71
C MET A 113 -8.61 3.91 5.32
N GLN A 114 -9.80 4.31 4.87
CA GLN A 114 -10.28 4.00 3.52
C GLN A 114 -9.29 4.45 2.44
N LEU A 115 -8.81 5.68 2.53
CA LEU A 115 -7.86 6.24 1.58
C LEU A 115 -6.47 5.57 1.68
N LEU A 116 -5.98 5.35 2.89
CA LEU A 116 -4.69 4.72 3.11
C LEU A 116 -4.67 3.26 2.64
N CYS A 117 -5.78 2.52 2.76
CA CYS A 117 -5.89 1.15 2.27
C CYS A 117 -5.80 1.06 0.75
N ILE A 118 -6.18 2.10 0.00
CA ILE A 118 -5.97 2.15 -1.45
C ILE A 118 -4.47 2.09 -1.76
N TRP A 119 -3.66 2.92 -1.08
CA TRP A 119 -2.20 2.84 -1.19
C TRP A 119 -1.67 1.52 -0.61
N GLY A 120 -2.22 1.09 0.53
CA GLY A 120 -1.86 -0.16 1.20
C GLY A 120 -1.87 -1.38 0.28
N ALA A 121 -2.81 -1.40 -0.68
CA ALA A 121 -2.89 -2.46 -1.69
C ALA A 121 -1.69 -2.50 -2.65
N PHE A 122 -1.03 -1.36 -2.88
CA PHE A 122 0.14 -1.25 -3.75
C PHE A 122 1.47 -1.45 -3.00
N ILE A 123 1.49 -1.39 -1.66
CA ILE A 123 2.73 -1.55 -0.88
C ILE A 123 3.41 -2.90 -1.12
N PRO A 124 2.73 -4.06 -1.11
CA PRO A 124 3.37 -5.34 -1.41
C PRO A 124 3.95 -5.40 -2.84
N ILE A 125 3.28 -4.75 -3.81
CA ILE A 125 3.76 -4.63 -5.19
C ILE A 125 5.04 -3.79 -5.23
N ASN A 126 5.05 -2.64 -4.56
CA ASN A 126 6.22 -1.77 -4.44
C ASN A 126 7.42 -2.52 -3.81
N ASN A 127 7.14 -3.34 -2.80
CA ASN A 127 8.13 -4.16 -2.15
C ASN A 127 8.75 -5.22 -3.10
N LEU A 128 7.96 -5.78 -4.04
CA LEU A 128 8.50 -6.70 -5.06
C LEU A 128 9.56 -6.04 -5.95
N PHE A 129 9.33 -4.80 -6.39
CA PHE A 129 10.34 -4.04 -7.15
C PHE A 129 11.62 -3.83 -6.34
N SER A 130 11.46 -3.52 -5.05
CA SER A 130 12.58 -3.36 -4.14
C SER A 130 13.39 -4.65 -3.98
N LEU A 131 12.72 -5.80 -3.80
CA LEU A 131 13.36 -7.10 -3.68
C LEU A 131 14.09 -7.50 -4.97
N LEU A 132 13.52 -7.18 -6.14
CA LEU A 132 14.17 -7.38 -7.43
C LEU A 132 15.51 -6.63 -7.51
N LEU A 133 15.53 -5.34 -7.20
CA LEU A 133 16.74 -4.53 -7.23
C LEU A 133 17.78 -5.01 -6.22
N VAL A 134 17.34 -5.40 -5.03
CA VAL A 134 18.23 -5.96 -4.00
C VAL A 134 18.81 -7.31 -4.44
N SER A 135 18.02 -8.18 -5.08
CA SER A 135 18.50 -9.47 -5.61
C SER A 135 19.55 -9.33 -6.72
N ARG A 136 19.54 -8.17 -7.42
CA ARG A 136 20.55 -7.79 -8.43
C ARG A 136 21.76 -7.07 -7.83
N GLY A 137 21.86 -6.95 -6.50
CA GLY A 137 22.94 -6.24 -5.82
C GLY A 137 22.84 -4.71 -5.90
N ARG A 138 21.71 -4.16 -6.37
CA ARG A 138 21.50 -2.71 -6.56
C ARG A 138 20.87 -2.04 -5.33
N SER A 139 21.34 -2.39 -4.12
CA SER A 139 20.82 -1.81 -2.87
C SER A 139 20.98 -0.28 -2.79
N SER A 140 21.99 0.29 -3.48
CA SER A 140 22.17 1.74 -3.55
C SER A 140 20.97 2.43 -4.23
N ILE A 141 20.43 1.85 -5.32
CA ILE A 141 19.27 2.38 -6.03
C ILE A 141 18.05 2.36 -5.10
N PHE A 142 17.86 1.26 -4.37
CA PHE A 142 16.81 1.16 -3.35
C PHE A 142 16.89 2.30 -2.33
N MET A 143 18.09 2.54 -1.78
CA MET A 143 18.31 3.58 -0.77
C MET A 143 18.00 4.98 -1.33
N PHE A 144 18.59 5.35 -2.48
CA PHE A 144 18.37 6.66 -3.08
C PHE A 144 16.91 6.90 -3.47
N ASN A 145 16.25 5.88 -4.01
CA ASN A 145 14.84 5.96 -4.38
C ASN A 145 13.94 6.14 -3.16
N SER A 146 14.22 5.44 -2.06
CA SER A 146 13.51 5.60 -0.81
C SER A 146 13.71 6.99 -0.19
N ILE A 147 14.94 7.52 -0.22
CA ILE A 147 15.24 8.87 0.25
C ILE A 147 14.51 9.92 -0.60
N ALA A 148 14.55 9.79 -1.92
CA ALA A 148 13.90 10.73 -2.83
C ALA A 148 12.38 10.76 -2.62
N LEU A 149 11.75 9.60 -2.47
CA LEU A 149 10.32 9.52 -2.13
C LEU A 149 10.02 10.18 -0.79
N SER A 150 10.85 9.94 0.21
CA SER A 150 10.71 10.53 1.55
C SER A 150 10.77 12.04 1.54
N VAL A 151 11.75 12.60 0.83
CA VAL A 151 11.91 14.06 0.66
C VAL A 151 10.68 14.63 -0.06
N LEU A 152 10.22 13.97 -1.12
CA LEU A 152 9.02 14.40 -1.83
C LEU A 152 7.77 14.39 -0.94
N GLN A 153 7.60 13.36 -0.10
CA GLN A 153 6.50 13.29 0.86
C GLN A 153 6.55 14.43 1.88
N LEU A 154 7.75 14.77 2.40
CA LEU A 154 7.92 15.89 3.33
C LEU A 154 7.60 17.22 2.67
N ILE A 155 8.09 17.46 1.45
CA ILE A 155 7.79 18.67 0.67
C ILE A 155 6.28 18.78 0.43
N THR A 156 5.65 17.69 0.04
CA THR A 156 4.20 17.64 -0.20
C THR A 156 3.42 17.94 1.08
N ALA A 157 3.81 17.39 2.22
CA ALA A 157 3.18 17.68 3.51
C ALA A 157 3.28 19.18 3.88
N CYS A 158 4.44 19.80 3.64
CA CYS A 158 4.64 21.24 3.88
C CYS A 158 3.79 22.13 2.94
N ILE A 159 3.65 21.74 1.66
CA ILE A 159 2.87 22.51 0.69
C ILE A 159 1.36 22.31 0.91
N SER A 160 0.94 21.11 1.27
CA SER A 160 -0.48 20.79 1.44
C SER A 160 -1.07 21.20 2.80
N TYR A 161 -0.23 21.63 3.73
CA TYR A 161 -0.67 22.04 5.07
C TYR A 161 -1.86 23.03 5.07
N PRO A 162 -1.89 24.14 4.26
CA PRO A 162 -2.99 25.10 4.30
C PRO A 162 -4.32 24.53 3.76
N TYR A 163 -4.30 23.40 3.07
CA TYR A 163 -5.48 22.77 2.46
C TYR A 163 -6.12 21.66 3.32
N GLY A 164 -5.58 21.44 4.54
CA GLY A 164 -6.10 20.47 5.49
C GLY A 164 -5.58 19.02 5.30
N ILE A 165 -5.75 18.24 6.35
CA ILE A 165 -5.20 16.86 6.44
C ILE A 165 -5.73 15.92 5.34
N THR A 166 -6.98 16.06 4.95
CA THR A 166 -7.61 15.21 3.92
C THR A 166 -6.93 15.40 2.56
N THR A 167 -6.66 16.66 2.16
CA THR A 167 -5.95 16.97 0.92
C THR A 167 -4.53 16.44 0.95
N MET A 168 -3.84 16.58 2.08
CA MET A 168 -2.51 16.01 2.28
C MET A 168 -2.51 14.49 2.08
N ILE A 169 -3.51 13.77 2.62
CA ILE A 169 -3.60 12.31 2.49
C ILE A 169 -3.85 11.92 1.03
N TYR A 170 -4.73 12.63 0.30
CA TYR A 170 -4.93 12.37 -1.14
C TYR A 170 -3.63 12.53 -1.93
N LEU A 171 -2.88 13.60 -1.70
CA LEU A 171 -1.59 13.83 -2.36
C LEU A 171 -0.56 12.77 -1.97
N PHE A 172 -0.51 12.39 -0.69
CA PHE A 172 0.34 11.34 -0.21
C PHE A 172 0.07 10.02 -0.93
N VAL A 173 -1.19 9.60 -1.03
CA VAL A 173 -1.60 8.38 -1.73
C VAL A 173 -1.26 8.46 -3.22
N ALA A 174 -1.58 9.58 -3.87
CA ALA A 174 -1.31 9.78 -5.30
C ALA A 174 0.19 9.72 -5.63
N ILE A 175 1.04 10.38 -4.82
CA ILE A 175 2.49 10.37 -5.00
C ILE A 175 3.04 8.94 -4.82
N ASN A 176 2.59 8.23 -3.81
CA ASN A 176 3.08 6.89 -3.53
C ASN A 176 2.69 5.89 -4.64
N ILE A 177 1.47 5.98 -5.17
CA ILE A 177 1.05 5.17 -6.32
C ILE A 177 1.83 5.59 -7.58
N GLY A 178 1.97 6.89 -7.84
CA GLY A 178 2.76 7.39 -8.97
C GLY A 178 4.23 6.99 -8.91
N TRP A 179 4.80 6.86 -7.70
CA TRP A 179 6.18 6.45 -7.49
C TRP A 179 6.47 5.01 -7.94
N LEU A 180 5.44 4.16 -8.09
CA LEU A 180 5.59 2.84 -8.72
C LEU A 180 6.17 2.93 -10.13
N PHE A 181 5.86 4.00 -10.87
CA PHE A 181 6.44 4.23 -12.18
C PHE A 181 7.96 4.46 -12.10
N VAL A 182 8.44 5.14 -11.07
CA VAL A 182 9.88 5.35 -10.83
C VAL A 182 10.56 3.99 -10.54
N TRP A 183 9.96 3.17 -9.68
CA TRP A 183 10.44 1.80 -9.42
C TRP A 183 10.49 0.96 -10.70
N TYR A 184 9.46 1.03 -11.53
CA TYR A 184 9.46 0.38 -12.84
C TYR A 184 10.62 0.85 -13.72
N CYS A 185 10.90 2.16 -13.78
CA CYS A 185 11.98 2.72 -14.59
C CYS A 185 13.36 2.18 -14.19
N PHE A 186 13.58 1.93 -12.90
CA PHE A 186 14.82 1.28 -12.45
C PHE A 186 14.82 -0.23 -12.71
N ALA A 187 13.71 -0.92 -12.45
CA ALA A 187 13.60 -2.36 -12.64
C ALA A 187 13.78 -2.79 -14.09
N ARG A 188 13.25 -2.04 -15.06
CA ARG A 188 13.38 -2.32 -16.49
C ARG A 188 14.81 -2.24 -17.01
N ARG A 189 15.73 -1.61 -16.26
CA ARG A 189 17.16 -1.56 -16.62
C ARG A 189 17.90 -2.84 -16.24
N GLU A 190 17.37 -3.60 -15.29
CA GLU A 190 17.99 -4.80 -14.74
C GLU A 190 17.44 -6.08 -15.40
N ILE A 191 16.16 -6.09 -15.76
CA ILE A 191 15.48 -7.22 -16.42
C ILE A 191 14.56 -6.73 -17.54
N PRO A 192 14.26 -7.55 -18.56
CA PRO A 192 13.40 -7.18 -19.67
C PRO A 192 11.93 -7.07 -19.22
N LEU A 193 11.52 -5.88 -18.77
CA LEU A 193 10.15 -5.56 -18.38
C LEU A 193 9.55 -4.52 -19.32
N THR A 194 8.32 -4.74 -19.75
CA THR A 194 7.50 -3.74 -20.44
C THR A 194 6.40 -3.21 -19.56
N LEU A 195 6.10 -1.93 -19.64
CA LEU A 195 5.03 -1.31 -18.83
C LEU A 195 3.69 -2.00 -19.10
N PHE A 196 3.44 -2.34 -20.37
CA PHE A 196 2.20 -3.01 -20.76
C PHE A 196 2.04 -4.40 -20.11
N SER A 197 3.14 -5.18 -20.01
CA SER A 197 3.08 -6.50 -19.35
C SER A 197 2.80 -6.38 -17.86
N ILE A 198 3.40 -5.39 -17.18
CA ILE A 198 3.13 -5.13 -15.75
C ILE A 198 1.68 -4.70 -15.53
N LEU A 199 1.17 -3.78 -16.36
CA LEU A 199 -0.23 -3.36 -16.27
C LEU A 199 -1.18 -4.53 -16.54
N LYS A 200 -0.89 -5.39 -17.52
CA LYS A 200 -1.66 -6.60 -17.82
C LYS A 200 -1.68 -7.58 -16.64
N ASP A 201 -0.60 -7.66 -15.87
CA ASP A 201 -0.52 -8.52 -14.68
C ASP A 201 -1.27 -7.96 -13.47
N ILE A 202 -1.39 -6.63 -13.35
CA ILE A 202 -2.01 -5.97 -12.19
C ILE A 202 -3.47 -5.62 -12.45
N ALA A 203 -3.79 -5.09 -13.63
CA ALA A 203 -5.08 -4.50 -13.94
C ALA A 203 -6.29 -5.44 -13.72
N PRO A 204 -6.27 -6.73 -14.12
CA PRO A 204 -7.43 -7.60 -13.92
C PRO A 204 -7.78 -7.76 -12.44
N TYR A 205 -6.80 -7.94 -11.58
CA TYR A 205 -7.02 -8.09 -10.14
C TYR A 205 -7.45 -6.79 -9.47
N PHE A 206 -6.87 -5.68 -9.90
CA PHE A 206 -7.28 -4.35 -9.44
C PHE A 206 -8.74 -4.04 -9.84
N LEU A 207 -9.08 -4.23 -11.10
CA LEU A 207 -10.43 -3.94 -11.60
C LEU A 207 -11.48 -4.86 -10.96
N LEU A 208 -11.17 -6.14 -10.82
CA LEU A 208 -12.05 -7.09 -10.16
C LEU A 208 -12.28 -6.71 -8.69
N ALA A 209 -11.22 -6.45 -7.93
CA ALA A 209 -11.34 -6.05 -6.54
C ALA A 209 -12.08 -4.71 -6.38
N ALA A 210 -11.78 -3.73 -7.23
CA ALA A 210 -12.45 -2.43 -7.19
C ALA A 210 -13.95 -2.55 -7.53
N SER A 211 -14.32 -3.29 -8.58
CA SER A 211 -15.72 -3.49 -8.95
C SER A 211 -16.52 -4.21 -7.86
N LEU A 212 -15.95 -5.26 -7.26
CA LEU A 212 -16.58 -5.98 -6.15
C LEU A 212 -16.75 -5.09 -4.91
N THR A 213 -15.74 -4.29 -4.58
CA THR A 213 -15.80 -3.35 -3.46
C THR A 213 -16.88 -2.29 -3.66
N ILE A 214 -16.97 -1.72 -4.86
CA ILE A 214 -18.00 -0.75 -5.23
C ILE A 214 -19.39 -1.40 -5.18
N ALA A 215 -19.57 -2.57 -5.78
CA ALA A 215 -20.83 -3.31 -5.74
C ALA A 215 -21.28 -3.62 -4.31
N ALA A 216 -20.37 -4.14 -3.47
CA ALA A 216 -20.65 -4.43 -2.08
C ALA A 216 -21.05 -3.16 -1.29
N HIS A 217 -20.41 -2.03 -1.56
CA HIS A 217 -20.76 -0.75 -0.95
C HIS A 217 -22.21 -0.34 -1.27
N TYR A 218 -22.61 -0.42 -2.56
CA TYR A 218 -23.98 -0.08 -2.97
C TYR A 218 -25.02 -1.04 -2.39
N ILE A 219 -24.77 -2.35 -2.39
CA ILE A 219 -25.68 -3.37 -1.84
C ILE A 219 -25.91 -3.14 -0.35
N THR A 220 -24.87 -2.74 0.38
CA THR A 220 -24.94 -2.59 1.83
C THR A 220 -25.31 -1.17 2.30
N SER A 221 -25.44 -0.21 1.39
CA SER A 221 -25.75 1.19 1.73
C SER A 221 -27.10 1.39 2.43
N GLY A 222 -28.07 0.48 2.21
CA GLY A 222 -29.38 0.49 2.87
C GLY A 222 -29.44 -0.28 4.19
N ILE A 223 -28.37 -0.94 4.62
CA ILE A 223 -28.37 -1.79 5.82
C ILE A 223 -27.93 -0.97 7.03
N THR A 224 -28.87 -0.75 7.97
CA THR A 224 -28.59 0.00 9.21
C THR A 224 -27.89 -0.82 10.29
N ASN A 225 -28.06 -2.14 10.28
CA ASN A 225 -27.42 -3.03 11.25
C ASN A 225 -25.93 -3.20 10.95
N LEU A 226 -25.07 -2.73 11.88
CA LEU A 226 -23.61 -2.70 11.73
C LEU A 226 -22.99 -4.08 11.53
N TYR A 227 -23.41 -5.07 12.31
CA TYR A 227 -22.89 -6.44 12.23
C TYR A 227 -23.32 -7.15 10.95
N LEU A 228 -24.57 -6.95 10.53
CA LEU A 228 -25.10 -7.52 9.31
C LEU A 228 -24.38 -6.92 8.07
N SER A 229 -24.19 -5.59 8.06
CA SER A 229 -23.43 -4.89 7.02
C SER A 229 -22.01 -5.44 6.89
N LEU A 230 -21.30 -5.59 8.00
CA LEU A 230 -19.93 -6.13 8.02
C LEU A 230 -19.89 -7.56 7.48
N THR A 231 -20.78 -8.42 7.98
CA THR A 231 -20.82 -9.83 7.55
C THR A 231 -21.08 -9.95 6.05
N ILE A 232 -22.07 -9.23 5.53
CA ILE A 232 -22.41 -9.26 4.11
C ILE A 232 -21.23 -8.74 3.26
N LYS A 233 -20.58 -7.64 3.64
CA LYS A 233 -19.42 -7.08 2.92
C LYS A 233 -18.28 -8.11 2.82
N VAL A 234 -17.94 -8.75 3.95
CA VAL A 234 -16.85 -9.73 3.98
C VAL A 234 -17.20 -10.96 3.14
N PHE A 235 -18.38 -11.55 3.32
CA PHE A 235 -18.80 -12.73 2.57
C PHE A 235 -18.94 -12.44 1.07
N PHE A 236 -19.51 -11.30 0.69
CA PHE A 236 -19.68 -10.92 -0.70
C PHE A 236 -18.33 -10.79 -1.42
N VAL A 237 -17.37 -10.08 -0.83
CA VAL A 237 -16.04 -9.93 -1.43
C VAL A 237 -15.28 -11.27 -1.44
N ALA A 238 -15.34 -12.05 -0.36
CA ALA A 238 -14.62 -13.32 -0.26
C ALA A 238 -15.18 -14.42 -1.17
N SER A 239 -16.49 -14.41 -1.46
CA SER A 239 -17.14 -15.44 -2.29
C SER A 239 -17.04 -15.18 -3.79
N LEU A 240 -16.93 -13.91 -4.20
CA LEU A 240 -16.92 -13.52 -5.61
C LEU A 240 -15.52 -13.25 -6.17
N TYR A 241 -14.51 -13.12 -5.30
CA TYR A 241 -13.11 -12.95 -5.69
C TYR A 241 -12.41 -14.30 -5.79
#